data_4260ea3eced3011414384500a11d6b7d
#
_entry.id   4260ea3eced3011414384500a11d6b7d
#
_cell.length_a   1.000
_cell.length_b   1.000
_cell.length_c   1.000
_cell.angle_alpha   90.00
_cell.angle_beta   90.00
_cell.angle_gamma   90.00
#
_symmetry.space_group_name_H-M   'P 1'
#
loop_
_entity.id
_entity.type
_entity.pdbx_description
1 polymer ?
#
loop_
_entity_poly.entity_id
_entity_poly.type
_entity_poly.pdbx_seq_one_letter_code
_entity_poly.pdbx_strand_id
1 'polypeptide(L)'
;GKTAAFEKNTLDIAVVGHCPALDFVSITPIEVPTIYLAGDSTMADYGAEYPYHPAACYGGWGQALDLYLDGSVTVCNHAHNGRSTETFRNEGHFDLIQKQLRPGDFVVIQFGHNDQKHPHLQAYNGYPENLRRVIAEIRAKKALPILATPIARNVWTEQNGKLTYNDLLHDHAQACIALGKELNVPVLDLHQAAMDEIIRLGRDASKIYYHQGDWTHTNDYGAVRAAGYAAD
;
A
#
# COMPACT_ATOMS: atom_id res chain seq x y z
N GLY A 1 4.81 20.54 10.23
CA GLY A 1 6.18 20.14 10.61
C GLY A 1 6.49 18.81 9.95
N LYS A 2 7.70 18.62 9.43
CA LYS A 2 8.15 17.34 8.89
C LYS A 2 8.28 16.37 10.06
N THR A 3 7.50 15.31 10.08
CA THR A 3 7.71 14.18 10.98
C THR A 3 8.88 13.36 10.44
N ALA A 4 9.98 13.30 11.19
CA ALA A 4 11.08 12.40 10.84
C ALA A 4 10.61 10.95 11.00
N ALA A 5 11.08 10.06 10.14
CA ALA A 5 10.86 8.63 10.30
C ALA A 5 11.61 8.13 11.54
N PHE A 6 10.99 7.27 12.34
CA PHE A 6 11.57 6.65 13.52
C PHE A 6 11.12 5.20 13.68
N GLU A 7 11.97 4.39 14.29
CA GLU A 7 11.64 3.02 14.65
C GLU A 7 10.95 2.98 16.02
N LYS A 8 9.90 2.18 16.15
CA LYS A 8 9.32 1.82 17.43
C LYS A 8 10.05 0.60 18.00
N ASN A 9 10.47 0.68 19.26
CA ASN A 9 11.05 -0.44 20.00
C ASN A 9 10.02 -1.12 20.91
N THR A 10 8.73 -1.02 20.54
CA THR A 10 7.62 -1.56 21.33
C THR A 10 6.75 -2.44 20.45
N LEU A 11 6.25 -3.52 21.04
CA LEU A 11 5.16 -4.31 20.46
C LEU A 11 3.85 -3.81 21.07
N ASP A 12 2.98 -3.28 20.24
CA ASP A 12 1.66 -2.82 20.69
C ASP A 12 0.64 -3.94 20.41
N ILE A 13 -0.07 -4.37 21.45
CA ILE A 13 -1.14 -5.39 21.33
C ILE A 13 -2.44 -4.73 21.69
N ALA A 14 -3.39 -4.66 20.74
CA ALA A 14 -4.72 -4.14 20.95
C ALA A 14 -5.75 -5.28 20.91
N VAL A 15 -6.58 -5.37 21.93
CA VAL A 15 -7.72 -6.30 21.98
C VAL A 15 -8.99 -5.47 21.88
N VAL A 16 -9.73 -5.63 20.79
CA VAL A 16 -10.88 -4.80 20.44
C VAL A 16 -12.17 -5.60 20.47
N GLY A 17 -13.25 -5.05 21.07
CA GLY A 17 -14.57 -5.69 21.11
C GLY A 17 -15.43 -5.18 22.25
N HIS A 18 -16.66 -5.71 22.36
CA HIS A 18 -17.61 -5.33 23.44
C HIS A 18 -17.13 -5.80 24.82
N CYS A 19 -16.50 -6.96 24.89
CA CYS A 19 -15.97 -7.53 26.12
C CYS A 19 -14.60 -8.17 25.80
N PRO A 20 -13.58 -7.35 25.48
CA PRO A 20 -12.27 -7.89 25.14
C PRO A 20 -11.64 -8.59 26.35
N ALA A 21 -11.12 -9.78 26.15
CA ALA A 21 -10.40 -10.55 27.14
C ALA A 21 -9.16 -11.16 26.52
N LEU A 22 -8.06 -11.20 27.26
CA LEU A 22 -6.81 -11.78 26.85
C LEU A 22 -6.24 -12.57 28.04
N ASP A 23 -6.15 -13.89 27.90
CA ASP A 23 -5.66 -14.75 28.98
C ASP A 23 -4.13 -14.73 29.07
N PHE A 24 -3.46 -14.83 27.93
CA PHE A 24 -2.00 -14.77 27.89
C PHE A 24 -1.50 -14.34 26.49
N VAL A 25 -0.26 -13.89 26.45
CA VAL A 25 0.50 -13.61 25.23
C VAL A 25 1.79 -14.41 25.27
N SER A 26 2.09 -15.14 24.20
CA SER A 26 3.38 -15.79 24.01
C SER A 26 4.09 -15.15 22.80
N ILE A 27 5.37 -14.83 22.99
CA ILE A 27 6.22 -14.24 21.94
C ILE A 27 7.39 -15.19 21.70
N THR A 28 7.49 -15.71 20.48
CA THR A 28 8.58 -16.59 20.08
C THR A 28 9.30 -15.97 18.87
N PRO A 29 10.63 -15.75 18.93
CA PRO A 29 11.38 -15.31 17.76
C PRO A 29 11.31 -16.35 16.63
N ILE A 30 11.13 -15.87 15.40
CA ILE A 30 11.18 -16.70 14.19
C ILE A 30 12.19 -16.10 13.21
N GLU A 31 12.82 -16.97 12.41
CA GLU A 31 13.72 -16.56 11.33
C GLU A 31 13.05 -16.91 9.98
N VAL A 32 12.34 -15.96 9.43
CA VAL A 32 11.70 -16.07 8.12
C VAL A 32 12.03 -14.81 7.30
N PRO A 33 11.93 -14.87 5.97
CA PRO A 33 12.05 -13.66 5.14
C PRO A 33 11.01 -12.62 5.52
N THR A 34 11.39 -11.35 5.41
CA THR A 34 10.48 -10.22 5.68
C THR A 34 10.03 -9.59 4.38
N ILE A 35 8.74 -9.33 4.27
CA ILE A 35 8.15 -8.48 3.23
C ILE A 35 8.06 -7.07 3.80
N TYR A 36 8.95 -6.18 3.35
CA TYR A 36 8.87 -4.76 3.67
C TYR A 36 7.91 -4.08 2.72
N LEU A 37 7.02 -3.24 3.24
CA LEU A 37 6.08 -2.47 2.46
C LEU A 37 6.53 -1.01 2.41
N ALA A 38 6.78 -0.50 1.21
CA ALA A 38 7.16 0.88 0.92
C ALA A 38 6.07 1.55 0.09
N GLY A 39 5.29 2.43 0.69
CA GLY A 39 4.13 3.00 0.01
C GLY A 39 3.56 4.24 0.68
N ASP A 40 2.39 4.62 0.19
CA ASP A 40 1.63 5.77 0.67
C ASP A 40 0.45 5.37 1.60
N SER A 41 -0.50 6.28 1.77
CA SER A 41 -1.67 6.10 2.63
C SER A 41 -2.57 4.91 2.26
N THR A 42 -2.56 4.46 1.00
CA THR A 42 -3.40 3.34 0.57
C THR A 42 -2.86 1.97 1.01
N MET A 43 -1.60 1.94 1.44
CA MET A 43 -0.91 0.76 1.95
C MET A 43 -0.64 0.83 3.47
N ALA A 44 -0.67 2.02 4.07
CA ALA A 44 -0.23 2.28 5.44
C ALA A 44 -1.11 1.60 6.51
N ASP A 45 -0.52 1.43 7.71
CA ASP A 45 -1.27 1.03 8.90
C ASP A 45 -2.04 2.22 9.47
N TYR A 46 -3.25 1.94 9.95
CA TYR A 46 -4.11 2.90 10.61
C TYR A 46 -4.51 2.38 11.99
N GLY A 47 -4.67 3.30 12.95
CA GLY A 47 -5.20 2.96 14.26
C GLY A 47 -6.70 2.67 14.21
N ALA A 48 -7.15 1.69 14.98
CA ALA A 48 -8.58 1.49 15.20
C ALA A 48 -9.14 2.55 16.14
N GLU A 49 -10.29 3.12 15.80
CA GLU A 49 -11.03 4.02 16.67
C GLU A 49 -12.06 3.24 17.50
N TYR A 50 -12.36 3.72 18.71
CA TYR A 50 -13.39 3.12 19.56
C TYR A 50 -14.64 4.01 19.60
N PRO A 51 -15.86 3.45 19.46
CA PRO A 51 -16.16 2.05 19.15
C PRO A 51 -15.74 1.65 17.73
N TYR A 52 -15.20 0.44 17.58
CA TYR A 52 -14.71 -0.03 16.31
C TYR A 52 -15.84 -0.30 15.31
N HIS A 53 -15.73 0.35 14.15
CA HIS A 53 -16.64 0.18 13.02
C HIS A 53 -15.81 0.02 11.72
N PRO A 54 -15.74 -1.18 11.15
CA PRO A 54 -14.88 -1.45 9.98
C PRO A 54 -15.12 -0.52 8.78
N ALA A 55 -16.39 -0.10 8.58
CA ALA A 55 -16.75 0.81 7.49
C ALA A 55 -16.35 2.27 7.75
N ALA A 56 -16.09 2.65 9.00
CA ALA A 56 -15.78 4.02 9.41
C ALA A 56 -14.28 4.25 9.69
N CYS A 57 -13.50 3.18 9.87
CA CYS A 57 -12.05 3.28 10.03
C CYS A 57 -11.36 3.43 8.67
N TYR A 58 -10.22 4.09 8.64
CA TYR A 58 -9.31 3.98 7.51
C TYR A 58 -8.53 2.66 7.61
N GLY A 59 -8.27 2.01 6.47
CA GLY A 59 -7.45 0.82 6.37
C GLY A 59 -6.61 0.85 5.09
N GLY A 60 -5.29 0.67 5.20
CA GLY A 60 -4.44 0.42 4.05
C GLY A 60 -4.28 -1.09 3.81
N TRP A 61 -4.15 -1.50 2.55
CA TRP A 61 -4.10 -2.93 2.22
C TRP A 61 -2.88 -3.65 2.83
N GLY A 62 -1.78 -2.94 3.06
CA GLY A 62 -0.60 -3.50 3.70
C GLY A 62 -0.86 -3.95 5.14
N GLN A 63 -1.77 -3.27 5.85
CA GLN A 63 -2.22 -3.64 7.20
C GLN A 63 -2.95 -5.00 7.24
N ALA A 64 -3.60 -5.37 6.14
CA ALA A 64 -4.39 -6.59 6.03
C ALA A 64 -3.66 -7.73 5.31
N LEU A 65 -2.43 -7.52 4.84
CA LEU A 65 -1.71 -8.51 4.04
C LEU A 65 -1.43 -9.81 4.81
N ASP A 66 -1.11 -9.70 6.09
CA ASP A 66 -0.86 -10.86 6.97
C ASP A 66 -2.03 -11.87 7.03
N LEU A 67 -3.26 -11.43 6.75
CA LEU A 67 -4.43 -12.32 6.72
C LEU A 67 -4.36 -13.38 5.61
N TYR A 68 -3.52 -13.17 4.61
CA TYR A 68 -3.38 -14.02 3.43
C TYR A 68 -2.07 -14.83 3.41
N LEU A 69 -1.24 -14.69 4.45
CA LEU A 69 0.06 -15.33 4.54
C LEU A 69 0.02 -16.49 5.55
N ASP A 70 0.82 -17.51 5.29
CA ASP A 70 0.84 -18.76 6.08
C ASP A 70 1.88 -18.77 7.21
N GLY A 71 2.54 -17.64 7.46
CA GLY A 71 3.61 -17.51 8.45
C GLY A 71 4.99 -17.96 7.97
N SER A 72 5.16 -18.36 6.71
CA SER A 72 6.48 -18.62 6.09
C SER A 72 7.27 -17.33 5.82
N VAL A 73 6.60 -16.20 5.88
CA VAL A 73 7.14 -14.84 5.77
C VAL A 73 6.49 -13.95 6.83
N THR A 74 7.08 -12.81 7.11
CA THR A 74 6.48 -11.77 7.97
C THR A 74 6.37 -10.45 7.21
N VAL A 75 5.45 -9.58 7.63
CA VAL A 75 5.25 -8.25 7.02
C VAL A 75 5.77 -7.17 7.95
N CYS A 76 6.53 -6.21 7.39
CA CYS A 76 6.96 -5.01 8.07
C CYS A 76 6.51 -3.78 7.26
N ASN A 77 5.43 -3.14 7.70
CA ASN A 77 4.81 -2.05 6.96
C ASN A 77 5.44 -0.71 7.31
N HIS A 78 6.18 -0.14 6.35
CA HIS A 78 6.77 1.20 6.43
C HIS A 78 6.00 2.25 5.61
N ALA A 79 4.88 1.86 4.98
CA ALA A 79 4.07 2.81 4.21
C ALA A 79 3.60 3.97 5.08
N HIS A 80 3.57 5.16 4.53
CA HIS A 80 3.26 6.37 5.30
C HIS A 80 2.39 7.35 4.53
N ASN A 81 1.39 7.91 5.21
CA ASN A 81 0.38 8.79 4.62
C ASN A 81 1.00 9.99 3.91
N GLY A 82 0.51 10.27 2.69
CA GLY A 82 0.88 11.46 1.92
C GLY A 82 2.25 11.39 1.24
N ARG A 83 2.91 10.24 1.22
CA ARG A 83 4.26 10.10 0.62
C ARG A 83 4.20 9.79 -0.86
N SER A 84 5.05 10.49 -1.60
CA SER A 84 5.43 10.18 -2.97
C SER A 84 6.71 9.34 -2.99
N THR A 85 7.12 8.85 -4.15
CA THR A 85 8.43 8.18 -4.33
C THR A 85 9.60 9.02 -3.83
N GLU A 86 9.50 10.35 -3.95
CA GLU A 86 10.54 11.28 -3.52
C GLU A 86 10.48 11.56 -2.02
N THR A 87 9.31 11.90 -1.47
CA THR A 87 9.19 12.30 -0.07
C THR A 87 9.37 11.12 0.88
N PHE A 88 8.95 9.92 0.51
CA PHE A 88 9.21 8.69 1.26
C PHE A 88 10.71 8.48 1.48
N ARG A 89 11.52 8.78 0.48
CA ARG A 89 12.97 8.71 0.56
C ARG A 89 13.55 9.89 1.35
N ASN A 90 13.21 11.12 0.98
CA ASN A 90 13.82 12.33 1.55
C ASN A 90 13.53 12.51 3.05
N GLU A 91 12.49 11.88 3.56
CA GLU A 91 12.13 11.89 4.97
C GLU A 91 12.68 10.68 5.75
N GLY A 92 13.47 9.82 5.11
CA GLY A 92 14.18 8.72 5.74
C GLY A 92 13.39 7.43 5.94
N HIS A 93 12.16 7.33 5.40
CA HIS A 93 11.36 6.10 5.52
C HIS A 93 12.04 4.92 4.82
N PHE A 94 12.60 5.14 3.63
CA PHE A 94 13.31 4.09 2.92
C PHE A 94 14.63 3.69 3.59
N ASP A 95 15.29 4.62 4.27
CA ASP A 95 16.52 4.34 5.01
C ASP A 95 16.30 3.35 6.16
N LEU A 96 15.11 3.39 6.80
CA LEU A 96 14.75 2.41 7.82
C LEU A 96 14.64 1.00 7.23
N ILE A 97 14.02 0.84 6.06
CA ILE A 97 13.98 -0.43 5.35
C ILE A 97 15.40 -0.90 5.02
N GLN A 98 16.22 -0.02 4.43
CA GLN A 98 17.59 -0.36 4.03
C GLN A 98 18.48 -0.84 5.17
N LYS A 99 18.31 -0.30 6.39
CA LYS A 99 19.08 -0.71 7.58
C LYS A 99 18.76 -2.13 8.01
N GLN A 100 17.51 -2.58 7.83
CA GLN A 100 17.03 -3.88 8.30
C GLN A 100 17.10 -4.96 7.21
N LEU A 101 17.13 -4.55 5.94
CA LEU A 101 17.02 -5.42 4.76
C LEU A 101 18.15 -6.45 4.69
N ARG A 102 17.78 -7.72 4.60
CA ARG A 102 18.68 -8.89 4.50
C ARG A 102 18.58 -9.55 3.12
N PRO A 103 19.59 -10.32 2.73
CA PRO A 103 19.49 -11.17 1.53
C PRO A 103 18.30 -12.14 1.65
N GLY A 104 17.47 -12.18 0.61
CA GLY A 104 16.27 -13.02 0.56
C GLY A 104 14.98 -12.36 1.07
N ASP A 105 15.06 -11.18 1.69
CA ASP A 105 13.88 -10.39 2.01
C ASP A 105 13.22 -9.81 0.75
N PHE A 106 11.98 -9.38 0.87
CA PHE A 106 11.19 -8.77 -0.19
C PHE A 106 10.89 -7.31 0.13
N VAL A 107 10.78 -6.48 -0.89
CA VAL A 107 10.27 -5.11 -0.74
C VAL A 107 9.19 -4.87 -1.78
N VAL A 108 7.95 -4.70 -1.33
CA VAL A 108 6.81 -4.30 -2.18
C VAL A 108 6.73 -2.78 -2.20
N ILE A 109 6.71 -2.20 -3.40
CA ILE A 109 6.80 -0.76 -3.63
C ILE A 109 5.54 -0.29 -4.34
N GLN A 110 4.71 0.54 -3.68
CA GLN A 110 3.51 1.13 -4.25
C GLN A 110 3.46 2.64 -4.01
N PHE A 111 3.53 3.42 -5.07
CA PHE A 111 3.35 4.87 -5.07
C PHE A 111 2.58 5.31 -6.33
N GLY A 112 2.23 6.59 -6.42
CA GLY A 112 1.53 7.20 -7.54
C GLY A 112 0.49 8.22 -7.11
N HIS A 113 -0.29 7.95 -6.05
CA HIS A 113 -1.36 8.82 -5.56
C HIS A 113 -0.88 10.22 -5.17
N ASN A 114 0.33 10.33 -4.67
CA ASN A 114 0.92 11.61 -4.29
C ASN A 114 1.87 12.13 -5.37
N ASP A 115 2.55 11.25 -6.09
CA ASP A 115 3.43 11.60 -7.21
C ASP A 115 2.70 12.42 -8.27
N GLN A 116 1.49 12.01 -8.67
CA GLN A 116 0.67 12.72 -9.65
C GLN A 116 0.37 14.19 -9.31
N LYS A 117 0.52 14.58 -8.04
CA LYS A 117 0.31 15.96 -7.56
C LYS A 117 1.51 16.86 -7.84
N HIS A 118 2.64 16.28 -8.23
CA HIS A 118 3.90 16.98 -8.47
C HIS A 118 4.28 16.96 -9.94
N PRO A 119 4.49 18.14 -10.59
CA PRO A 119 4.83 18.18 -12.03
C PRO A 119 6.09 17.42 -12.41
N HIS A 120 7.05 17.28 -11.49
CA HIS A 120 8.31 16.58 -11.70
C HIS A 120 8.26 15.08 -11.37
N LEU A 121 7.11 14.57 -10.90
CA LEU A 121 6.90 13.15 -10.56
C LEU A 121 5.76 12.52 -11.38
N GLN A 122 5.58 13.01 -12.61
CA GLN A 122 4.57 12.43 -13.50
C GLN A 122 4.97 11.02 -13.95
N ALA A 123 4.01 10.27 -14.45
CA ALA A 123 4.13 8.86 -14.81
C ALA A 123 5.33 8.53 -15.73
N TYR A 124 5.67 9.47 -16.61
CA TYR A 124 6.77 9.32 -17.58
C TYR A 124 7.93 10.29 -17.33
N ASN A 125 7.97 10.89 -16.13
CA ASN A 125 9.00 11.83 -15.73
C ASN A 125 9.16 11.85 -14.20
N GLY A 126 10.31 11.47 -13.68
CA GLY A 126 10.67 11.46 -12.26
C GLY A 126 10.15 10.26 -11.48
N TYR A 127 8.87 9.88 -11.65
CA TYR A 127 8.28 8.71 -10.98
C TYR A 127 9.02 7.41 -11.30
N PRO A 128 9.21 7.00 -12.58
CA PRO A 128 9.92 5.77 -12.89
C PRO A 128 11.41 5.83 -12.54
N GLU A 129 12.05 7.00 -12.60
CA GLU A 129 13.45 7.17 -12.20
C GLU A 129 13.63 6.92 -10.70
N ASN A 130 12.71 7.41 -9.87
CA ASN A 130 12.73 7.15 -8.43
C ASN A 130 12.51 5.67 -8.11
N LEU A 131 11.56 5.01 -8.77
CA LEU A 131 11.33 3.56 -8.62
C LEU A 131 12.58 2.78 -9.05
N ARG A 132 13.21 3.13 -10.18
CA ARG A 132 14.42 2.50 -10.68
C ARG A 132 15.58 2.56 -9.68
N ARG A 133 15.74 3.72 -9.03
CA ARG A 133 16.74 3.90 -7.97
C ARG A 133 16.47 2.98 -6.79
N VAL A 134 15.24 2.95 -6.28
CA VAL A 134 14.85 2.10 -5.16
C VAL A 134 15.05 0.62 -5.48
N ILE A 135 14.67 0.16 -6.68
CA ILE A 135 14.89 -1.21 -7.15
C ILE A 135 16.38 -1.57 -7.15
N ALA A 136 17.23 -0.68 -7.67
CA ALA A 136 18.68 -0.91 -7.72
C ALA A 136 19.28 -1.05 -6.31
N GLU A 137 18.85 -0.23 -5.36
CA GLU A 137 19.31 -0.27 -3.98
C GLU A 137 18.87 -1.53 -3.23
N ILE A 138 17.64 -2.00 -3.46
CA ILE A 138 17.13 -3.26 -2.92
C ILE A 138 17.95 -4.43 -3.43
N ARG A 139 18.20 -4.49 -4.75
CA ARG A 139 19.02 -5.53 -5.36
C ARG A 139 20.48 -5.53 -4.87
N ALA A 140 21.04 -4.35 -4.59
CA ALA A 140 22.37 -4.22 -4.00
C ALA A 140 22.48 -4.90 -2.61
N LYS A 141 21.37 -5.01 -1.88
CA LYS A 141 21.24 -5.76 -0.62
C LYS A 141 20.96 -7.24 -0.80
N LYS A 142 20.87 -7.73 -2.05
CA LYS A 142 20.45 -9.11 -2.40
C LYS A 142 19.02 -9.44 -1.93
N ALA A 143 18.19 -8.42 -1.77
CA ALA A 143 16.75 -8.54 -1.54
C ALA A 143 15.99 -8.45 -2.86
N LEU A 144 14.73 -8.82 -2.85
CA LEU A 144 13.87 -8.99 -4.01
C LEU A 144 12.84 -7.84 -4.09
N PRO A 145 12.96 -6.93 -5.08
CA PRO A 145 11.94 -5.91 -5.30
C PRO A 145 10.70 -6.50 -5.96
N ILE A 146 9.53 -6.04 -5.55
CA ILE A 146 8.23 -6.28 -6.17
C ILE A 146 7.58 -4.91 -6.35
N LEU A 147 7.10 -4.61 -7.54
CA LEU A 147 6.30 -3.41 -7.79
C LEU A 147 4.83 -3.73 -7.58
N ALA A 148 4.09 -2.75 -7.06
CA ALA A 148 2.63 -2.78 -7.05
C ALA A 148 2.13 -1.51 -7.73
N THR A 149 1.19 -1.65 -8.67
CA THR A 149 0.55 -0.50 -9.30
C THR A 149 -0.27 0.28 -8.27
N PRO A 150 -0.36 1.63 -8.35
CA PRO A 150 -1.19 2.40 -7.44
C PRO A 150 -2.65 1.96 -7.54
N ILE A 151 -3.26 1.60 -6.42
CA ILE A 151 -4.63 1.08 -6.39
C ILE A 151 -5.63 2.10 -6.97
N ALA A 152 -6.62 1.63 -7.73
CA ALA A 152 -7.59 2.48 -8.39
C ALA A 152 -8.48 3.25 -7.40
N ARG A 153 -8.88 4.47 -7.78
CA ARG A 153 -9.82 5.32 -7.02
C ARG A 153 -11.24 5.13 -7.50
N ASN A 154 -12.21 5.27 -6.63
CA ASN A 154 -13.63 5.26 -7.00
C ASN A 154 -14.10 6.64 -7.52
N VAL A 155 -13.53 7.09 -8.65
CA VAL A 155 -13.84 8.39 -9.24
C VAL A 155 -14.63 8.23 -10.53
N TRP A 156 -15.71 8.99 -10.66
CA TRP A 156 -16.63 8.94 -11.78
C TRP A 156 -16.96 10.33 -12.28
N THR A 157 -17.14 10.45 -13.58
CA THR A 157 -17.60 11.67 -14.25
C THR A 157 -18.98 11.46 -14.83
N GLU A 158 -19.87 12.39 -14.60
CA GLU A 158 -21.22 12.37 -15.18
C GLU A 158 -21.34 13.47 -16.26
N GLN A 159 -21.65 13.06 -17.49
CA GLN A 159 -21.90 13.95 -18.62
C GLN A 159 -23.15 13.54 -19.35
N ASN A 160 -24.09 14.45 -19.53
CA ASN A 160 -25.36 14.21 -20.23
C ASN A 160 -26.13 12.98 -19.70
N GLY A 161 -26.16 12.81 -18.38
CA GLY A 161 -26.80 11.67 -17.72
C GLY A 161 -26.07 10.33 -17.86
N LYS A 162 -24.89 10.31 -18.47
CA LYS A 162 -24.04 9.13 -18.56
C LYS A 162 -22.93 9.19 -17.53
N LEU A 163 -22.89 8.18 -16.66
CA LEU A 163 -21.83 7.99 -15.69
C LEU A 163 -20.69 7.17 -16.32
N THR A 164 -19.47 7.69 -16.22
CA THR A 164 -18.27 7.04 -16.77
C THR A 164 -17.19 7.02 -15.70
N TYR A 165 -16.51 5.88 -15.53
CA TYR A 165 -15.36 5.77 -14.64
C TYR A 165 -14.22 6.68 -15.11
N ASN A 166 -13.58 7.37 -14.18
CA ASN A 166 -12.48 8.29 -14.44
C ASN A 166 -11.19 7.73 -13.85
N ASP A 167 -10.35 7.16 -14.69
CA ASP A 167 -9.10 6.54 -14.29
C ASP A 167 -7.98 7.57 -14.13
N LEU A 168 -7.86 8.12 -12.93
CA LEU A 168 -6.87 9.16 -12.61
C LEU A 168 -5.43 8.65 -12.47
N LEU A 169 -5.23 7.34 -12.33
CA LEU A 169 -3.92 6.74 -12.06
C LEU A 169 -3.43 5.85 -13.19
N HIS A 170 -4.15 5.80 -14.30
CA HIS A 170 -3.82 5.00 -15.47
C HIS A 170 -2.35 5.10 -15.86
N ASP A 171 -1.87 6.31 -16.10
CA ASP A 171 -0.51 6.51 -16.60
C ASP A 171 0.55 6.05 -15.60
N HIS A 172 0.35 6.28 -14.28
CA HIS A 172 1.26 5.80 -13.25
C HIS A 172 1.25 4.27 -13.14
N ALA A 173 0.08 3.64 -13.28
CA ALA A 173 -0.02 2.18 -13.32
C ALA A 173 0.71 1.60 -14.54
N GLN A 174 0.50 2.18 -15.73
CA GLN A 174 1.17 1.73 -16.96
C GLN A 174 2.69 1.94 -16.89
N ALA A 175 3.16 3.07 -16.34
CA ALA A 175 4.59 3.32 -16.14
C ALA A 175 5.21 2.31 -15.17
N CYS A 176 4.50 1.95 -14.10
CA CYS A 176 4.92 0.92 -13.15
C CYS A 176 5.06 -0.45 -13.83
N ILE A 177 4.05 -0.87 -14.62
CA ILE A 177 4.06 -2.13 -15.37
C ILE A 177 5.20 -2.15 -16.40
N ALA A 178 5.37 -1.07 -17.15
CA ALA A 178 6.45 -0.96 -18.14
C ALA A 178 7.83 -1.08 -17.50
N LEU A 179 8.03 -0.43 -16.35
CA LEU A 179 9.27 -0.50 -15.59
C LEU A 179 9.54 -1.92 -15.06
N GLY A 180 8.51 -2.58 -14.53
CA GLY A 180 8.60 -3.97 -14.07
C GLY A 180 9.06 -4.90 -15.19
N LYS A 181 8.47 -4.76 -16.37
CA LYS A 181 8.87 -5.52 -17.57
C LYS A 181 10.31 -5.21 -17.99
N GLU A 182 10.68 -3.93 -18.03
CA GLU A 182 12.02 -3.50 -18.43
C GLU A 182 13.11 -4.06 -17.51
N LEU A 183 12.86 -4.00 -16.19
CA LEU A 183 13.84 -4.40 -15.19
C LEU A 183 13.70 -5.85 -14.74
N ASN A 184 12.79 -6.62 -15.31
CA ASN A 184 12.45 -7.97 -14.87
C ASN A 184 12.15 -8.00 -13.35
N VAL A 185 11.21 -7.16 -12.92
CA VAL A 185 10.69 -7.07 -11.56
C VAL A 185 9.23 -7.52 -11.59
N PRO A 186 8.80 -8.43 -10.70
CA PRO A 186 7.39 -8.79 -10.57
C PRO A 186 6.51 -7.56 -10.29
N VAL A 187 5.30 -7.55 -10.86
CA VAL A 187 4.33 -6.48 -10.67
C VAL A 187 3.00 -7.05 -10.19
N LEU A 188 2.52 -6.58 -9.05
CA LEU A 188 1.16 -6.79 -8.56
C LEU A 188 0.29 -5.71 -9.20
N ASP A 189 -0.62 -6.09 -10.11
CA ASP A 189 -1.49 -5.12 -10.80
C ASP A 189 -2.76 -4.84 -9.99
N LEU A 190 -2.58 -4.21 -8.83
CA LEU A 190 -3.66 -3.82 -7.92
C LEU A 190 -4.60 -2.79 -8.57
N HIS A 191 -4.05 -1.99 -9.49
CA HIS A 191 -4.84 -0.98 -10.22
C HIS A 191 -5.93 -1.64 -11.05
N GLN A 192 -5.55 -2.60 -11.89
CA GLN A 192 -6.50 -3.31 -12.75
C GLN A 192 -7.53 -4.10 -11.94
N ALA A 193 -7.08 -4.84 -10.93
CA ALA A 193 -7.98 -5.64 -10.09
C ALA A 193 -9.03 -4.77 -9.35
N ALA A 194 -8.60 -3.66 -8.75
CA ALA A 194 -9.50 -2.73 -8.07
C ALA A 194 -10.43 -2.00 -9.04
N MET A 195 -9.92 -1.56 -10.20
CA MET A 195 -10.69 -0.89 -11.24
C MET A 195 -11.81 -1.79 -11.78
N ASP A 196 -11.50 -3.04 -12.09
CA ASP A 196 -12.48 -4.01 -12.60
C ASP A 196 -13.61 -4.23 -11.60
N GLU A 197 -13.29 -4.33 -10.31
CA GLU A 197 -14.32 -4.47 -9.28
C GLU A 197 -15.15 -3.21 -9.11
N ILE A 198 -14.54 -2.02 -9.11
CA ILE A 198 -15.23 -0.72 -9.05
C ILE A 198 -16.20 -0.58 -10.22
N ILE A 199 -15.76 -0.91 -11.44
CA ILE A 199 -16.59 -0.82 -12.65
C ILE A 199 -17.74 -1.84 -12.60
N ARG A 200 -17.45 -3.07 -12.19
CA ARG A 200 -18.44 -4.14 -12.06
C ARG A 200 -19.55 -3.80 -11.05
N LEU A 201 -19.19 -3.19 -9.91
CA LEU A 201 -20.14 -2.80 -8.87
C LEU A 201 -20.86 -1.48 -9.19
N GLY A 202 -20.19 -0.58 -9.92
CA GLY A 202 -20.64 0.78 -10.14
C GLY A 202 -20.32 1.72 -8.97
N ARG A 203 -20.48 3.03 -9.23
CA ARG A 203 -20.09 4.11 -8.30
C ARG A 203 -20.59 3.94 -6.87
N ASP A 204 -21.87 3.62 -6.73
CA ASP A 204 -22.50 3.69 -5.40
C ASP A 204 -22.28 2.41 -4.59
N ALA A 205 -22.32 1.24 -5.22
CA ALA A 205 -22.08 -0.03 -4.52
C ALA A 205 -20.60 -0.20 -4.14
N SER A 206 -19.66 0.29 -4.94
CA SER A 206 -18.24 0.22 -4.61
C SER A 206 -17.82 1.11 -3.42
N LYS A 207 -18.65 2.07 -3.00
CA LYS A 207 -18.41 2.87 -1.79
C LYS A 207 -18.27 2.04 -0.51
N ILE A 208 -18.77 0.81 -0.50
CA ILE A 208 -18.62 -0.11 0.64
C ILE A 208 -17.14 -0.35 1.01
N TYR A 209 -16.22 -0.20 0.06
CA TYR A 209 -14.79 -0.39 0.26
C TYR A 209 -14.02 0.86 0.65
N TYR A 210 -14.69 2.02 0.65
CA TYR A 210 -14.04 3.31 0.90
C TYR A 210 -14.50 3.91 2.23
N HIS A 211 -13.60 4.68 2.84
CA HIS A 211 -13.98 5.49 3.99
C HIS A 211 -15.10 6.46 3.60
N GLN A 212 -16.00 6.71 4.53
CA GLN A 212 -17.18 7.55 4.28
C GLN A 212 -16.79 8.95 3.76
N GLY A 213 -17.28 9.29 2.58
CA GLY A 213 -16.98 10.57 1.93
C GLY A 213 -15.63 10.63 1.22
N ASP A 214 -14.88 9.53 1.20
CA ASP A 214 -13.63 9.40 0.46
C ASP A 214 -13.81 8.48 -0.76
N TRP A 215 -13.04 8.70 -1.78
CA TRP A 215 -13.00 7.87 -3.00
C TRP A 215 -11.58 7.37 -3.32
N THR A 216 -10.65 7.61 -2.44
CA THR A 216 -9.24 7.22 -2.55
C THR A 216 -8.84 6.24 -1.46
N HIS A 217 -9.14 6.60 -0.20
CA HIS A 217 -8.73 5.80 0.95
C HIS A 217 -9.79 4.77 1.28
N THR A 218 -9.35 3.54 1.42
CA THR A 218 -10.19 2.41 1.79
C THR A 218 -10.52 2.44 3.28
N ASN A 219 -11.63 1.80 3.63
CA ASN A 219 -11.90 1.34 4.99
C ASN A 219 -11.34 -0.08 5.18
N ASP A 220 -11.59 -0.72 6.33
CA ASP A 220 -11.06 -2.06 6.61
C ASP A 220 -11.58 -3.13 5.63
N TYR A 221 -12.83 -3.02 5.14
CA TYR A 221 -13.33 -3.93 4.11
C TYR A 221 -12.56 -3.80 2.80
N GLY A 222 -12.29 -2.56 2.38
CA GLY A 222 -11.50 -2.29 1.18
C GLY A 222 -10.05 -2.68 1.35
N ALA A 223 -9.47 -2.48 2.54
CA ALA A 223 -8.11 -2.91 2.86
C ALA A 223 -7.94 -4.43 2.74
N VAL A 224 -8.85 -5.20 3.35
CA VAL A 224 -8.86 -6.67 3.25
C VAL A 224 -9.04 -7.12 1.81
N ARG A 225 -9.97 -6.49 1.07
CA ARG A 225 -10.19 -6.84 -0.34
C ARG A 225 -8.97 -6.59 -1.21
N ALA A 226 -8.31 -5.44 -1.02
CA ALA A 226 -7.11 -5.09 -1.78
C ALA A 226 -5.89 -5.95 -1.40
N ALA A 227 -5.76 -6.34 -0.13
CA ALA A 227 -4.75 -7.31 0.30
C ALA A 227 -4.94 -8.68 -0.38
N GLY A 228 -6.20 -9.11 -0.60
CA GLY A 228 -6.50 -10.30 -1.38
C GLY A 228 -5.96 -10.21 -2.80
N TYR A 229 -6.11 -9.08 -3.50
CA TYR A 229 -5.52 -8.89 -4.83
C TYR A 229 -3.99 -8.93 -4.84
N ALA A 230 -3.36 -8.57 -3.73
CA ALA A 230 -1.90 -8.61 -3.61
C ALA A 230 -1.37 -10.02 -3.35
N ALA A 231 -2.21 -10.92 -2.82
CA ALA A 231 -1.87 -12.29 -2.46
C ALA A 231 -2.15 -13.30 -3.59
N ASP A 232 -3.07 -12.97 -4.52
CA ASP A 232 -3.40 -13.78 -5.71
C ASP A 232 -2.31 -13.63 -6.80
#